data_3b2be26c896898c8d0f4479ba4beb434
#
_entry.id   3b2be26c896898c8d0f4479ba4beb434
#
_cell.length_a   1.000
_cell.length_b   1.000
_cell.length_c   1.000
_cell.angle_alpha   90.00
_cell.angle_beta   90.00
_cell.angle_gamma   90.00
#
_symmetry.space_group_name_H-M   'P 1'
#
loop_
_entity.id
_entity.type
_entity.pdbx_description
1 polymer ?
#
loop_
_entity_poly.entity_id
_entity_poly.type
_entity_poly.pdbx_seq_one_letter_code
_entity_poly.pdbx_strand_id
1 'polypeptide(L)'
;MRVEFERFDDYWDTESPGNVGKIVLTPIKENNTRVSALLSGGVDFIAPVPPTDLERIRRDKNADLVTMSGTRIILFHMNQDRVEAFKNPKVREAIAYAINQEGIAAKIMKGFATPAAQMSPEGYQGHNESLATRFDVEKAQQLMKEAGYEDGFTISMMAPNNRYVNDDKIAQ
;
A
#
# COMPACT_ATOMS: atom_id res chain seq x y z
N MET A 1 -22.82 4.88 -10.14
CA MET A 1 -23.41 4.17 -8.98
C MET A 1 -23.23 5.07 -7.76
N ARG A 2 -24.24 5.22 -6.92
CA ARG A 2 -24.24 6.06 -5.72
C ARG A 2 -24.86 5.22 -4.61
N VAL A 3 -24.28 5.26 -3.41
CA VAL A 3 -24.82 4.58 -2.23
C VAL A 3 -25.07 5.62 -1.14
N GLU A 4 -26.24 5.59 -0.56
CA GLU A 4 -26.62 6.52 0.50
C GLU A 4 -26.87 5.75 1.79
N PHE A 5 -26.35 6.28 2.88
CA PHE A 5 -26.61 5.81 4.23
C PHE A 5 -27.22 6.94 5.04
N GLU A 6 -28.21 6.61 5.82
CA GLU A 6 -28.82 7.49 6.81
C GLU A 6 -28.56 6.96 8.21
N ARG A 7 -28.51 7.86 9.16
CA ARG A 7 -28.33 7.50 10.56
C ARG A 7 -29.47 6.60 11.01
N PHE A 8 -29.14 5.55 11.74
CA PHE A 8 -30.10 4.70 12.41
C PHE A 8 -30.17 5.10 13.88
N ASP A 9 -31.28 5.74 14.30
CA ASP A 9 -31.42 6.33 15.62
C ASP A 9 -31.48 5.29 16.76
N ASP A 10 -31.93 4.08 16.44
CA ASP A 10 -31.97 2.95 17.39
C ASP A 10 -30.69 2.11 17.41
N TYR A 11 -29.55 2.69 16.97
CA TYR A 11 -28.26 1.99 17.02
C TYR A 11 -27.83 1.69 18.45
N TRP A 12 -27.38 0.47 18.69
CA TRP A 12 -27.09 -0.06 20.03
C TRP A 12 -25.94 0.65 20.76
N ASP A 13 -24.97 1.20 20.05
CA ASP A 13 -23.84 1.94 20.63
C ASP A 13 -24.24 3.41 20.84
N THR A 14 -24.66 3.70 22.05
CA THR A 14 -25.05 5.05 22.48
C THR A 14 -23.89 5.89 22.98
N GLU A 15 -22.72 5.27 23.23
CA GLU A 15 -21.51 5.96 23.69
C GLU A 15 -20.72 6.60 22.53
N SER A 16 -20.89 6.06 21.32
CA SER A 16 -20.22 6.56 20.11
C SER A 16 -21.23 6.99 19.03
N PRO A 17 -22.12 7.95 19.31
CA PRO A 17 -23.26 8.25 18.44
C PRO A 17 -22.87 8.82 17.06
N GLY A 18 -21.60 9.22 16.89
CA GLY A 18 -21.16 9.94 15.68
C GLY A 18 -21.83 11.30 15.53
N ASN A 19 -21.38 12.09 14.56
CA ASN A 19 -21.88 13.45 14.29
C ASN A 19 -22.44 13.64 12.87
N VAL A 20 -22.53 12.56 12.08
CA VAL A 20 -22.98 12.59 10.69
C VAL A 20 -24.36 11.93 10.59
N GLY A 21 -25.34 12.64 10.02
CA GLY A 21 -26.70 12.12 9.82
C GLY A 21 -26.87 11.37 8.49
N LYS A 22 -26.10 11.73 7.45
CA LYS A 22 -26.18 11.11 6.13
C LYS A 22 -24.81 11.01 5.49
N ILE A 23 -24.51 9.88 4.86
CA ILE A 23 -23.31 9.65 4.06
C ILE A 23 -23.71 9.29 2.64
N VAL A 24 -23.10 9.95 1.65
CA VAL A 24 -23.31 9.65 0.24
C VAL A 24 -21.98 9.22 -0.36
N LEU A 25 -21.88 7.94 -0.73
CA LEU A 25 -20.69 7.38 -1.38
C LEU A 25 -20.81 7.46 -2.89
N THR A 26 -19.88 8.17 -3.51
CA THR A 26 -19.78 8.30 -4.97
C THR A 26 -18.40 7.78 -5.42
N PRO A 27 -18.32 6.64 -6.11
CA PRO A 27 -17.06 6.12 -6.63
C PRO A 27 -16.49 7.04 -7.72
N ILE A 28 -15.30 7.59 -7.48
CA ILE A 28 -14.54 8.39 -8.46
C ILE A 28 -13.19 7.68 -8.66
N LYS A 29 -13.03 6.98 -9.79
CA LYS A 29 -11.85 6.17 -10.07
C LYS A 29 -10.60 7.01 -10.27
N GLU A 30 -10.72 8.09 -11.05
CA GLU A 30 -9.58 8.91 -11.42
C GLU A 30 -9.11 9.79 -10.25
N ASN A 31 -7.83 9.68 -9.91
CA ASN A 31 -7.21 10.40 -8.79
C ASN A 31 -7.38 11.92 -8.90
N ASN A 32 -7.05 12.49 -10.06
CA ASN A 32 -7.15 13.94 -10.28
C ASN A 32 -8.59 14.45 -10.18
N THR A 33 -9.56 13.70 -10.70
CA THR A 33 -10.98 14.04 -10.62
C THR A 33 -11.46 14.01 -9.18
N ARG A 34 -11.02 13.02 -8.40
CA ARG A 34 -11.37 12.88 -6.98
C ARG A 34 -10.83 14.04 -6.15
N VAL A 35 -9.55 14.39 -6.33
CA VAL A 35 -8.93 15.54 -5.65
C VAL A 35 -9.59 16.85 -6.06
N SER A 36 -9.88 17.04 -7.34
CA SER A 36 -10.58 18.25 -7.81
C SER A 36 -11.99 18.37 -7.25
N ALA A 37 -12.71 17.26 -7.09
CA ALA A 37 -14.03 17.27 -6.47
C ALA A 37 -13.99 17.72 -5.00
N LEU A 38 -12.97 17.31 -4.24
CA LEU A 38 -12.75 17.80 -2.86
C LEU A 38 -12.47 19.31 -2.86
N LEU A 39 -11.48 19.75 -3.62
CA LEU A 39 -11.02 21.14 -3.60
C LEU A 39 -12.06 22.13 -4.15
N SER A 40 -13.01 21.65 -4.95
CA SER A 40 -14.16 22.46 -5.43
C SER A 40 -15.38 22.41 -4.51
N GLY A 41 -15.34 21.66 -3.42
CA GLY A 41 -16.49 21.44 -2.54
C GLY A 41 -17.59 20.54 -3.13
N GLY A 42 -17.27 19.78 -4.19
CA GLY A 42 -18.19 18.80 -4.76
C GLY A 42 -18.35 17.53 -3.92
N VAL A 43 -17.40 17.27 -3.04
CA VAL A 43 -17.43 16.24 -2.00
C VAL A 43 -16.73 16.75 -0.74
N ASP A 44 -17.15 16.27 0.42
CA ASP A 44 -16.61 16.67 1.72
C ASP A 44 -15.42 15.82 2.18
N PHE A 45 -15.28 14.62 1.62
CA PHE A 45 -14.25 13.66 2.00
C PHE A 45 -13.81 12.83 0.81
N ILE A 46 -12.52 12.54 0.72
CA ILE A 46 -11.95 11.60 -0.27
C ILE A 46 -11.01 10.58 0.38
N ALA A 47 -11.07 9.35 -0.08
CA ALA A 47 -10.11 8.28 0.23
C ALA A 47 -10.00 7.31 -0.96
N PRO A 48 -8.79 6.85 -1.30
CA PRO A 48 -7.49 7.32 -0.86
C PRO A 48 -7.09 8.65 -1.50
N VAL A 49 -6.18 9.38 -0.84
CA VAL A 49 -5.52 10.55 -1.40
C VAL A 49 -4.25 10.10 -2.13
N PRO A 50 -4.03 10.48 -3.40
CA PRO A 50 -2.78 10.13 -4.08
C PRO A 50 -1.59 10.91 -3.50
N PRO A 51 -0.43 10.26 -3.27
CA PRO A 51 0.75 10.92 -2.70
C PRO A 51 1.25 12.14 -3.47
N THR A 52 0.96 12.21 -4.77
CA THR A 52 1.31 13.34 -5.63
C THR A 52 0.54 14.62 -5.31
N ASP A 53 -0.65 14.51 -4.72
CA ASP A 53 -1.54 15.63 -4.45
C ASP A 53 -1.59 16.08 -2.99
N LEU A 54 -0.85 15.41 -2.10
CA LEU A 54 -0.84 15.71 -0.67
C LEU A 54 -0.47 17.16 -0.38
N GLU A 55 0.58 17.67 -1.04
CA GLU A 55 1.00 19.06 -0.88
C GLU A 55 -0.02 20.07 -1.41
N ARG A 56 -0.74 19.72 -2.46
CA ARG A 56 -1.81 20.54 -3.01
C ARG A 56 -2.98 20.66 -2.03
N ILE A 57 -3.36 19.54 -1.39
CA ILE A 57 -4.43 19.52 -0.38
C ILE A 57 -3.98 20.26 0.88
N ARG A 58 -2.75 20.03 1.37
CA ARG A 58 -2.21 20.75 2.55
C ARG A 58 -2.19 22.26 2.44
N ARG A 59 -2.08 22.80 1.22
CA ARG A 59 -2.08 24.25 0.95
C ARG A 59 -3.47 24.84 0.82
N ASP A 60 -4.48 24.00 0.67
CA ASP A 60 -5.86 24.48 0.57
C ASP A 60 -6.38 24.83 1.98
N LYS A 61 -7.04 25.98 2.08
CA LYS A 61 -7.53 26.51 3.37
C LYS A 61 -8.81 25.83 3.85
N ASN A 62 -9.48 25.13 2.95
CA ASN A 62 -10.80 24.51 3.20
C ASN A 62 -10.69 22.98 3.30
N ALA A 63 -9.48 22.41 3.23
CA ALA A 63 -9.27 20.96 3.30
C ALA A 63 -8.19 20.60 4.32
N ASP A 64 -8.47 19.61 5.14
CA ASP A 64 -7.53 19.01 6.07
C ASP A 64 -7.05 17.65 5.57
N LEU A 65 -5.76 17.36 5.76
CA LEU A 65 -5.16 16.09 5.43
C LEU A 65 -4.89 15.27 6.70
N VAL A 66 -5.61 14.16 6.83
CA VAL A 66 -5.40 13.20 7.91
C VAL A 66 -4.68 11.98 7.35
N THR A 67 -3.61 11.57 8.03
CA THR A 67 -2.84 10.36 7.67
C THR A 67 -2.72 9.45 8.89
N MET A 68 -2.84 8.16 8.66
CA MET A 68 -2.63 7.14 9.69
C MET A 68 -2.03 5.88 9.07
N SER A 69 -1.22 5.17 9.83
CA SER A 69 -0.73 3.86 9.42
C SER A 69 -1.87 2.87 9.36
N GLY A 70 -1.97 2.17 8.23
CA GLY A 70 -3.00 1.15 8.01
C GLY A 70 -2.45 -0.26 8.15
N THR A 71 -3.34 -1.24 8.06
CA THR A 71 -3.02 -2.67 8.15
C THR A 71 -2.73 -3.32 6.79
N ARG A 72 -2.80 -2.54 5.69
CA ARG A 72 -2.58 -3.08 4.35
C ARG A 72 -1.11 -3.30 4.09
N ILE A 73 -0.75 -4.52 3.75
CA ILE A 73 0.60 -4.90 3.32
C ILE A 73 0.58 -5.14 1.81
N ILE A 74 1.54 -4.56 1.08
CA ILE A 74 1.86 -4.90 -0.29
C ILE A 74 2.98 -5.92 -0.26
N LEU A 75 2.78 -7.05 -0.89
CA LEU A 75 3.74 -8.15 -0.91
C LEU A 75 3.94 -8.70 -2.32
N PHE A 76 5.10 -9.29 -2.55
CA PHE A 76 5.41 -10.07 -3.74
C PHE A 76 5.16 -11.55 -3.47
N HIS A 77 4.10 -12.09 -4.08
CA HIS A 77 3.73 -13.49 -3.91
C HIS A 77 4.46 -14.37 -4.93
N MET A 78 5.39 -15.19 -4.46
CA MET A 78 6.19 -16.10 -5.27
C MET A 78 5.48 -17.45 -5.44
N ASN A 79 4.93 -17.70 -6.63
CA ASN A 79 4.22 -18.95 -6.93
C ASN A 79 5.22 -20.08 -7.20
N GLN A 80 5.37 -20.99 -6.27
CA GLN A 80 6.33 -22.10 -6.31
C GLN A 80 5.88 -23.23 -7.24
N ASP A 81 4.59 -23.33 -7.55
CA ASP A 81 4.08 -24.38 -8.46
C ASP A 81 4.30 -24.00 -9.93
N ARG A 82 4.33 -22.70 -10.24
CA ARG A 82 4.51 -22.21 -11.61
C ARG A 82 5.94 -21.84 -11.96
N VAL A 83 6.74 -21.47 -10.99
CA VAL A 83 8.13 -21.04 -11.19
C VAL A 83 9.04 -21.94 -10.38
N GLU A 84 9.73 -22.84 -11.05
CA GLU A 84 10.60 -23.84 -10.41
C GLU A 84 11.67 -23.20 -9.52
N ALA A 85 12.27 -22.09 -9.96
CA ALA A 85 13.27 -21.34 -9.19
C ALA A 85 12.75 -20.92 -7.81
N PHE A 86 11.44 -20.64 -7.67
CA PHE A 86 10.86 -20.23 -6.39
C PHE A 86 10.72 -21.36 -5.37
N LYS A 87 10.90 -22.63 -5.75
CA LYS A 87 10.98 -23.75 -4.81
C LYS A 87 12.26 -23.66 -3.97
N ASN A 88 13.34 -23.09 -4.55
CA ASN A 88 14.59 -22.90 -3.83
C ASN A 88 14.47 -21.74 -2.83
N PRO A 89 14.64 -21.95 -1.51
CA PRO A 89 14.54 -20.90 -0.50
C PRO A 89 15.59 -19.78 -0.69
N LYS A 90 16.78 -20.10 -1.20
CA LYS A 90 17.82 -19.09 -1.47
C LYS A 90 17.40 -18.10 -2.55
N VAL A 91 16.65 -18.54 -3.56
CA VAL A 91 16.10 -17.64 -4.59
C VAL A 91 15.07 -16.70 -3.98
N ARG A 92 14.17 -17.19 -3.14
CA ARG A 92 13.20 -16.35 -2.45
C ARG A 92 13.85 -15.34 -1.50
N GLU A 93 14.89 -15.78 -0.81
CA GLU A 93 15.69 -14.92 0.07
C GLU A 93 16.46 -13.86 -0.73
N ALA A 94 17.04 -14.22 -1.87
CA ALA A 94 17.72 -13.30 -2.77
C ALA A 94 16.79 -12.17 -3.24
N ILE A 95 15.56 -12.51 -3.62
CA ILE A 95 14.55 -11.50 -4.00
C ILE A 95 14.24 -10.57 -2.83
N ALA A 96 14.10 -11.10 -1.61
CA ALA A 96 13.87 -10.27 -0.42
C ALA A 96 15.02 -9.28 -0.15
N TYR A 97 16.27 -9.69 -0.40
CA TYR A 97 17.44 -8.79 -0.31
C TYR A 97 17.54 -7.81 -1.47
N ALA A 98 16.99 -8.12 -2.65
CA ALA A 98 17.07 -7.26 -3.82
C ALA A 98 16.06 -6.09 -3.78
N ILE A 99 14.98 -6.18 -3.00
CA ILE A 99 13.92 -5.18 -2.96
C ILE A 99 14.28 -4.06 -1.98
N ASN A 100 14.52 -2.86 -2.51
CA ASN A 100 14.75 -1.66 -1.70
C ASN A 100 13.42 -1.07 -1.19
N GLN A 101 12.88 -1.62 -0.12
CA GLN A 101 11.62 -1.19 0.47
C GLN A 101 11.65 0.25 0.97
N GLU A 102 12.77 0.69 1.56
CA GLU A 102 12.95 2.08 2.00
C GLU A 102 12.95 3.05 0.82
N GLY A 103 13.62 2.67 -0.27
CA GLY A 103 13.59 3.44 -1.50
C GLY A 103 12.18 3.56 -2.09
N ILE A 104 11.40 2.49 -2.06
CA ILE A 104 9.99 2.49 -2.49
C ILE A 104 9.16 3.42 -1.59
N ALA A 105 9.27 3.27 -0.27
CA ALA A 105 8.54 4.10 0.69
C ALA A 105 8.87 5.59 0.51
N ALA A 106 10.15 5.94 0.38
CA ALA A 106 10.59 7.33 0.25
C ALA A 106 10.23 7.94 -1.12
N LYS A 107 10.55 7.25 -2.22
CA LYS A 107 10.48 7.83 -3.58
C LYS A 107 9.11 7.68 -4.22
N ILE A 108 8.50 6.49 -4.12
CA ILE A 108 7.22 6.18 -4.75
C ILE A 108 6.06 6.60 -3.85
N MET A 109 6.15 6.27 -2.56
CA MET A 109 5.11 6.54 -1.59
C MET A 109 5.28 7.89 -0.87
N LYS A 110 6.34 8.65 -1.18
CA LYS A 110 6.60 9.99 -0.60
C LYS A 110 6.63 10.01 0.93
N GLY A 111 7.06 8.92 1.56
CA GLY A 111 7.10 8.78 3.01
C GLY A 111 5.76 8.35 3.65
N PHE A 112 4.73 8.06 2.86
CA PHE A 112 3.41 7.61 3.35
C PHE A 112 3.24 6.08 3.31
N ALA A 113 4.34 5.36 3.45
CA ALA A 113 4.36 3.92 3.67
C ALA A 113 5.50 3.56 4.60
N THR A 114 5.32 2.51 5.36
CA THR A 114 6.36 1.95 6.23
C THR A 114 6.93 0.69 5.60
N PRO A 115 8.26 0.56 5.45
CA PRO A 115 8.88 -0.70 5.03
C PRO A 115 8.47 -1.84 5.98
N ALA A 116 8.16 -3.01 5.44
CA ALA A 116 7.66 -4.13 6.24
C ALA A 116 8.47 -5.41 6.00
N ALA A 117 8.93 -6.04 7.07
CA ALA A 117 9.62 -7.33 7.03
C ALA A 117 8.68 -8.52 7.24
N GLN A 118 7.41 -8.26 7.53
CA GLN A 118 6.42 -9.28 7.89
C GLN A 118 5.00 -8.79 7.59
N MET A 119 4.04 -9.71 7.67
CA MET A 119 2.64 -9.41 7.34
C MET A 119 1.88 -8.72 8.49
N SER A 120 2.33 -8.85 9.74
CA SER A 120 1.72 -8.18 10.88
C SER A 120 2.38 -6.81 11.08
N PRO A 121 1.66 -5.68 10.94
CA PRO A 121 2.20 -4.35 11.20
C PRO A 121 2.55 -4.14 12.68
N GLU A 122 3.39 -3.15 12.94
CA GLU A 122 3.71 -2.72 14.30
C GLU A 122 2.42 -2.37 15.07
N GLY A 123 2.37 -2.77 16.35
CA GLY A 123 1.21 -2.59 17.22
C GLY A 123 0.10 -3.63 17.06
N TYR A 124 0.24 -4.59 16.13
CA TYR A 124 -0.73 -5.67 15.95
C TYR A 124 -0.24 -7.01 16.50
N GLN A 125 -1.18 -7.84 16.89
CA GLN A 125 -0.88 -9.19 17.40
C GLN A 125 -0.10 -10.00 16.35
N GLY A 126 0.96 -10.67 16.79
CA GLY A 126 1.84 -11.47 15.94
C GLY A 126 2.96 -10.66 15.28
N HIS A 127 3.09 -9.38 15.57
CA HIS A 127 4.27 -8.61 15.18
C HIS A 127 5.50 -9.10 15.94
N ASN A 128 6.62 -9.26 15.22
CA ASN A 128 7.90 -9.65 15.78
C ASN A 128 8.94 -8.56 15.54
N GLU A 129 9.30 -7.84 16.58
CA GLU A 129 10.25 -6.71 16.51
C GLU A 129 11.67 -7.10 16.09
N SER A 130 12.03 -8.41 16.17
CA SER A 130 13.33 -8.88 15.72
C SER A 130 13.46 -9.02 14.21
N LEU A 131 12.35 -8.95 13.47
CA LEU A 131 12.35 -9.02 12.00
C LEU A 131 12.53 -7.61 11.42
N ALA A 132 13.66 -7.41 10.74
CA ALA A 132 13.98 -6.16 10.05
C ALA A 132 13.88 -6.31 8.53
N THR A 133 13.62 -5.19 7.86
CA THR A 133 13.74 -5.10 6.40
C THR A 133 15.17 -5.37 5.96
N ARG A 134 15.33 -5.90 4.74
CA ARG A 134 16.62 -6.30 4.19
C ARG A 134 16.78 -5.65 2.83
N PHE A 135 17.93 -5.03 2.63
CA PHE A 135 18.33 -4.59 1.30
C PHE A 135 19.84 -4.72 1.18
N ASP A 136 20.27 -5.69 0.40
CA ASP A 136 21.69 -5.99 0.16
C ASP A 136 21.83 -6.68 -1.20
N VAL A 137 22.23 -5.93 -2.22
CA VAL A 137 22.34 -6.42 -3.59
C VAL A 137 23.44 -7.45 -3.74
N GLU A 138 24.56 -7.29 -3.02
CA GLU A 138 25.68 -8.23 -3.08
C GLU A 138 25.26 -9.57 -2.49
N LYS A 139 24.55 -9.54 -1.35
CA LYS A 139 23.99 -10.74 -0.74
C LYS A 139 22.97 -11.42 -1.63
N ALA A 140 22.10 -10.64 -2.29
CA ALA A 140 21.14 -11.18 -3.26
C ALA A 140 21.84 -11.92 -4.41
N GLN A 141 22.88 -11.31 -5.01
CA GLN A 141 23.68 -11.94 -6.08
C GLN A 141 24.39 -13.20 -5.60
N GLN A 142 24.98 -13.19 -4.41
CA GLN A 142 25.62 -14.36 -3.82
C GLN A 142 24.61 -15.51 -3.67
N LEU A 143 23.42 -15.24 -3.14
CA LEU A 143 22.38 -16.25 -2.95
C LEU A 143 21.87 -16.82 -4.29
N MET A 144 21.74 -16.00 -5.32
CA MET A 144 21.41 -16.44 -6.67
C MET A 144 22.45 -17.39 -7.23
N LYS A 145 23.74 -17.04 -7.08
CA LYS A 145 24.85 -17.91 -7.49
C LYS A 145 24.86 -19.24 -6.74
N GLU A 146 24.70 -19.21 -5.41
CA GLU A 146 24.60 -20.42 -4.58
C GLU A 146 23.41 -21.30 -4.92
N ALA A 147 22.34 -20.69 -5.45
CA ALA A 147 21.14 -21.37 -5.90
C ALA A 147 21.25 -21.98 -7.32
N GLY A 148 22.35 -21.68 -8.04
CA GLY A 148 22.57 -22.10 -9.43
C GLY A 148 21.86 -21.22 -10.47
N TYR A 149 21.54 -19.97 -10.10
CA TYR A 149 20.87 -18.98 -10.96
C TYR A 149 21.72 -17.70 -11.12
N GLU A 150 23.05 -17.85 -11.25
CA GLU A 150 23.97 -16.70 -11.39
C GLU A 150 23.63 -15.82 -12.58
N ASP A 151 23.19 -16.42 -13.69
CA ASP A 151 22.78 -15.70 -14.93
C ASP A 151 21.31 -15.20 -14.86
N GLY A 152 20.65 -15.41 -13.73
CA GLY A 152 19.25 -15.04 -13.56
C GLY A 152 18.26 -16.01 -14.23
N PHE A 153 16.99 -15.63 -14.24
CA PHE A 153 15.91 -16.34 -14.93
C PHE A 153 14.77 -15.37 -15.25
N THR A 154 13.96 -15.72 -16.23
CA THR A 154 12.81 -14.89 -16.61
C THR A 154 11.55 -15.31 -15.87
N ILE A 155 10.81 -14.33 -15.36
CA ILE A 155 9.50 -14.51 -14.77
C ILE A 155 8.48 -13.57 -15.39
N SER A 156 7.22 -13.95 -15.31
CA SER A 156 6.10 -13.04 -15.56
C SER A 156 5.49 -12.63 -14.23
N MET A 157 5.37 -11.32 -14.01
CA MET A 157 4.71 -10.76 -12.84
C MET A 157 3.38 -10.14 -13.26
N MET A 158 2.34 -10.38 -12.47
CA MET A 158 1.06 -9.69 -12.59
C MET A 158 0.88 -8.79 -11.38
N ALA A 159 0.57 -7.53 -11.63
CA ALA A 159 0.27 -6.55 -10.60
C ALA A 159 -1.03 -5.82 -10.95
N PRO A 160 -1.80 -5.36 -9.95
CA PRO A 160 -2.91 -4.45 -10.20
C PRO A 160 -2.37 -3.10 -10.71
N ASN A 161 -3.23 -2.41 -11.45
CA ASN A 161 -3.02 -1.03 -11.81
C ASN A 161 -4.27 -0.23 -11.43
N ASN A 162 -4.18 0.70 -10.51
CA ASN A 162 -5.30 1.52 -10.05
C ASN A 162 -6.28 0.82 -9.07
N ARG A 163 -5.82 -0.19 -8.32
CA ARG A 163 -6.54 -0.78 -7.19
C ARG A 163 -6.04 -0.24 -5.85
N TYR A 164 -4.73 -0.07 -5.74
CA TYR A 164 -4.05 0.48 -4.57
C TYR A 164 -3.26 1.72 -4.95
N VAL A 165 -2.87 2.49 -3.95
CA VAL A 165 -2.08 3.70 -4.18
C VAL A 165 -0.73 3.34 -4.80
N ASN A 166 -0.45 3.85 -6.01
CA ASN A 166 0.79 3.66 -6.76
C ASN A 166 1.18 2.18 -6.99
N ASP A 167 0.23 1.27 -7.03
CA ASP A 167 0.48 -0.17 -7.21
C ASP A 167 1.24 -0.49 -8.50
N ASP A 168 0.93 0.17 -9.59
CA ASP A 168 1.64 0.08 -10.87
C ASP A 168 3.11 0.53 -10.76
N LYS A 169 3.36 1.63 -10.06
CA LYS A 169 4.71 2.17 -9.88
C LYS A 169 5.56 1.36 -8.90
N ILE A 170 4.92 0.74 -7.92
CA ILE A 170 5.61 -0.18 -7.00
C ILE A 170 6.03 -1.46 -7.72
N ALA A 171 5.23 -1.91 -8.69
CA ALA A 171 5.49 -3.13 -9.44
C ALA A 171 6.56 -2.97 -10.55
N GLN A 172 6.86 -1.75 -10.98
CA GLN A 172 7.91 -1.42 -11.97
C GLN A 172 9.29 -1.32 -11.34
#